data_399d501d12bb04e15003d9c5933e9a5e
#
_entry.id   399d501d12bb04e15003d9c5933e9a5e
#
_cell.length_a   1.000
_cell.length_b   1.000
_cell.length_c   1.000
_cell.angle_alpha   90.00
_cell.angle_beta   90.00
_cell.angle_gamma   90.00
#
_symmetry.space_group_name_H-M   'P 1'
#
loop_
_entity.id
_entity.type
_entity.pdbx_description
1 polymer ?
#
loop_
_entity_poly.entity_id
_entity_poly.type
_entity_poly.pdbx_seq_one_letter_code
_entity_poly.pdbx_strand_id
1 'polypeptide(L)' 'MRVVGGKFGGTVLAAPKGRTTRPTGERTREALFSILEARPDYSLANARVLDLFAGTGALGLEALSRGADFCLFVENDT' A
#
# COMPACT_ATOMS: atom_id res chain seq x y z
N MET A 1 -1.46 -8.14 9.70
CA MET A 1 -0.77 -7.33 8.64
C MET A 1 -0.54 -5.92 9.13
N ARG A 2 0.49 -5.27 8.67
CA ARG A 2 0.83 -3.93 9.13
C ARG A 2 1.46 -3.12 8.00
N VAL A 3 1.38 -1.80 8.19
CA VAL A 3 2.13 -0.86 7.36
C VAL A 3 3.61 -1.03 7.68
N VAL A 4 4.44 -1.10 6.64
CA VAL A 4 5.85 -1.40 6.84
C VAL A 4 6.66 -0.14 7.12
N GLY A 5 6.52 0.89 6.31
CA GLY A 5 7.36 2.07 6.44
C GLY A 5 6.56 3.36 6.46
N GLY A 6 7.29 4.48 6.46
CA GLY A 6 6.68 5.80 6.44
C GLY A 6 6.12 6.22 7.80
N LYS A 7 5.32 7.27 7.79
CA LYS A 7 4.85 7.88 9.03
C LYS A 7 3.88 7.01 9.81
N PHE A 8 3.24 6.04 9.15
CA PHE A 8 2.34 5.11 9.82
C PHE A 8 2.96 3.72 9.98
N GLY A 9 4.27 3.61 9.84
CA GLY A 9 4.94 2.32 9.96
C GLY A 9 4.60 1.63 11.25
N GLY A 10 4.32 0.34 11.18
CA GLY A 10 3.96 -0.45 12.34
C GLY A 10 2.47 -0.48 12.65
N THR A 11 1.67 0.35 12.00
CA THR A 11 0.23 0.34 12.23
C THR A 11 -0.38 -0.98 11.77
N VAL A 12 -1.15 -1.60 12.63
CA VAL A 12 -1.79 -2.87 12.32
C VAL A 12 -3.00 -2.64 11.44
N LEU A 13 -3.12 -3.43 10.40
CA LEU A 13 -4.23 -3.36 9.47
C LEU A 13 -5.12 -4.59 9.64
N ALA A 14 -6.40 -4.39 9.40
CA ALA A 14 -7.35 -5.50 9.46
C ALA A 14 -7.06 -6.47 8.32
N ALA A 15 -7.01 -7.76 8.63
CA ALA A 15 -6.84 -8.78 7.62
C ALA A 15 -8.19 -9.17 7.05
N PRO A 16 -8.25 -9.59 5.79
CA PRO A 16 -9.50 -10.07 5.22
C PRO A 16 -9.91 -11.36 5.88
N LYS A 17 -11.21 -11.52 6.05
CA LYS A 17 -11.73 -12.72 6.69
C LYS A 17 -11.88 -13.86 5.71
N GLY A 18 -12.07 -13.57 4.45
CA GLY A 18 -12.21 -14.60 3.44
C GLY A 18 -10.88 -15.16 3.05
N ARG A 19 -10.92 -16.26 2.32
CA ARG A 19 -9.71 -16.88 1.83
C ARG A 19 -9.51 -16.71 0.34
N THR A 20 -10.47 -16.08 -0.30
CA THR A 20 -10.36 -15.87 -1.73
C THR A 20 -9.42 -14.74 -2.09
N THR A 21 -9.20 -13.84 -1.15
CA THR A 21 -8.30 -12.72 -1.36
C THR A 21 -7.00 -12.96 -0.60
N ARG A 22 -5.91 -12.84 -1.33
CA ARG A 22 -4.60 -12.99 -0.73
C ARG A 22 -3.94 -11.63 -0.69
N PRO A 23 -3.80 -11.02 0.47
CA PRO A 23 -3.17 -9.70 0.53
C PRO A 23 -1.69 -9.77 0.19
N THR A 24 -1.17 -8.68 -0.31
CA THR A 24 0.25 -8.54 -0.55
C THR A 24 0.97 -8.55 0.79
N GLY A 25 1.93 -9.44 0.93
CA GLY A 25 2.66 -9.58 2.18
C GLY A 25 3.53 -8.37 2.49
N GLU A 26 3.92 -8.26 3.75
CA GLU A 26 4.73 -7.13 4.21
C GLU A 26 6.07 -7.06 3.49
N ARG A 27 6.71 -8.21 3.32
CA ARG A 27 8.01 -8.25 2.64
C ARG A 27 7.91 -7.79 1.19
N THR A 28 6.87 -8.24 0.50
CA THR A 28 6.65 -7.86 -0.89
C THR A 28 6.36 -6.38 -0.99
N ARG A 29 5.55 -5.84 -0.07
CA ARG A 29 5.25 -4.41 -0.07
C ARG A 29 6.51 -3.59 0.21
N GLU A 30 7.33 -4.04 1.14
CA GLU A 30 8.56 -3.33 1.44
C GLU A 30 9.49 -3.32 0.22
N ALA A 31 9.64 -4.45 -0.44
CA ALA A 31 10.49 -4.52 -1.62
C ALA A 31 9.98 -3.62 -2.73
N LEU A 32 8.67 -3.64 -2.98
CA LEU A 32 8.07 -2.81 -4.01
C LEU A 32 8.32 -1.33 -3.74
N PHE A 33 8.01 -0.88 -2.55
CA PHE A 33 8.13 0.55 -2.25
C PHE A 33 9.59 0.98 -2.13
N SER A 34 10.47 0.10 -1.72
CA SER A 34 11.91 0.42 -1.75
C SER A 34 12.39 0.67 -3.17
N ILE A 35 11.93 -0.15 -4.13
CA ILE A 35 12.25 0.06 -5.53
C ILE A 35 11.68 1.38 -6.02
N LEU A 36 10.44 1.67 -5.70
CA LEU A 36 9.79 2.89 -6.14
C LEU A 36 10.48 4.12 -5.56
N GLU A 37 10.83 4.07 -4.29
CA GLU A 37 11.47 5.22 -3.65
C GLU A 37 12.89 5.45 -4.13
N ALA A 38 13.52 4.43 -4.69
CA ALA A 38 14.88 4.57 -5.22
C ALA A 38 14.92 5.15 -6.63
N ARG A 39 13.79 5.30 -7.28
CA ARG A 39 13.77 5.80 -8.65
C ARG A 39 14.05 7.30 -8.67
N PRO A 40 14.96 7.73 -9.55
CA PRO A 40 15.27 9.17 -9.62
C PRO A 40 14.27 9.97 -10.44
N ASP A 41 13.40 9.32 -11.19
CA ASP A 41 12.53 10.00 -12.15
C ASP A 41 11.16 10.35 -11.57
N TYR A 42 10.85 9.93 -10.34
CA TYR A 42 9.63 10.36 -9.68
C TYR A 42 9.71 10.09 -8.19
N SER A 43 8.74 10.61 -7.46
CA SER A 43 8.72 10.51 -6.00
C SER A 43 7.33 10.12 -5.53
N LEU A 44 7.28 9.32 -4.46
CA LEU A 44 6.02 9.04 -3.79
C LEU A 44 5.50 10.26 -3.04
N ALA A 45 6.38 11.14 -2.62
CA ALA A 45 5.98 12.34 -1.91
C ALA A 45 5.03 13.14 -2.80
N ASN A 46 3.85 13.45 -2.25
CA ASN A 46 2.80 14.20 -2.93
C ASN A 46 2.21 13.48 -4.14
N ALA A 47 2.45 12.20 -4.29
CA ALA A 47 1.93 11.44 -5.42
C ALA A 47 0.43 11.20 -5.25
N ARG A 48 -0.23 11.02 -6.38
CA ARG A 48 -1.62 10.59 -6.42
C ARG A 48 -1.62 9.14 -6.87
N VAL A 49 -2.21 8.26 -6.06
CA VAL A 49 -2.08 6.82 -6.24
C VAL A 49 -3.45 6.22 -6.56
N LEU A 50 -3.45 5.27 -7.48
CA LEU A 50 -4.63 4.48 -7.78
C LEU A 50 -4.32 3.04 -7.41
N ASP A 51 -5.07 2.51 -6.47
CA ASP A 51 -4.91 1.12 -6.00
C ASP A 51 -6.07 0.30 -6.54
N LEU A 52 -5.82 -0.37 -7.65
CA LEU A 52 -6.80 -1.28 -8.23
C LEU A 52 -6.78 -2.58 -7.44
N PHE A 53 -7.96 -3.14 -7.20
CA PHE A 53 -8.09 -4.38 -6.43
C PHE A 53 -7.58 -4.20 -5.02
N ALA A 54 -8.06 -3.14 -4.38
CA ALA A 54 -7.50 -2.70 -3.10
C ALA A 54 -7.60 -3.75 -1.99
N GLY A 55 -8.66 -4.56 -1.98
CA GLY A 55 -8.82 -5.53 -0.91
C GLY A 55 -8.83 -4.85 0.45
N THR A 56 -7.83 -5.14 1.28
CA THR A 56 -7.71 -4.51 2.59
C THR A 56 -7.18 -3.08 2.52
N GLY A 57 -6.73 -2.65 1.35
CA GLY A 57 -6.14 -1.33 1.19
C GLY A 57 -4.68 -1.27 1.57
N ALA A 58 -4.03 -2.40 1.77
CA ALA A 58 -2.66 -2.41 2.29
C ALA A 58 -1.67 -1.67 1.39
N LEU A 59 -1.76 -1.85 0.07
CA LEU A 59 -0.84 -1.16 -0.82
C LEU A 59 -1.04 0.34 -0.82
N GLY A 60 -2.29 0.79 -0.92
CA GLY A 60 -2.57 2.22 -0.92
C GLY A 60 -2.25 2.87 0.40
N LEU A 61 -2.52 2.18 1.51
CA LEU A 61 -2.19 2.71 2.83
C LEU A 61 -0.68 2.81 3.00
N GLU A 62 0.07 1.86 2.44
CA GLU A 62 1.52 1.94 2.45
C GLU A 62 2.00 3.18 1.69
N ALA A 63 1.42 3.43 0.52
CA ALA A 63 1.78 4.61 -0.27
C ALA A 63 1.49 5.90 0.48
N LEU A 64 0.33 5.98 1.12
CA LEU A 64 -0.02 7.16 1.92
C LEU A 64 0.96 7.33 3.07
N SER A 65 1.33 6.23 3.72
CA SER A 65 2.29 6.27 4.82
C SER A 65 3.65 6.81 4.37
N ARG A 66 4.02 6.54 3.14
CA ARG A 66 5.32 6.94 2.60
C ARG A 66 5.29 8.28 1.88
N GLY A 67 4.19 9.03 2.01
CA GLY A 67 4.18 10.40 1.57
C GLY A 67 3.22 10.76 0.45
N ALA A 68 2.48 9.80 -0.10
CA ALA A 68 1.50 10.13 -1.13
C ALA A 68 0.42 11.05 -0.54
N ASP A 69 -0.05 11.97 -1.36
CA ASP A 69 -1.10 12.90 -0.94
C ASP A 69 -2.48 12.26 -0.99
N PHE A 70 -2.67 11.29 -1.86
CA PHE A 70 -4.00 10.82 -2.18
C PHE A 70 -3.92 9.40 -2.70
N CYS A 71 -4.86 8.57 -2.29
CA CYS A 71 -5.01 7.24 -2.87
C CYS A 71 -6.48 6.95 -3.11
N LEU A 72 -6.80 6.55 -4.33
CA LEU A 72 -8.12 6.06 -4.66
C LEU A 72 -8.09 4.54 -4.63
N PHE A 73 -8.91 3.97 -3.78
CA PHE A 73 -9.01 2.51 -3.64
C PHE A 73 -10.16 2.01 -4.48
N VAL A 74 -9.87 1.05 -5.34
CA VAL A 74 -10.90 0.44 -6.17
C VAL A 74 -10.93 -1.04 -5.83
N GLU A 75 -12.12 -1.51 -5.46
CA GLU A 75 -12.30 -2.90 -5.08
C GLU A 75 -13.42 -3.48 -5.92
N ASN A 76 -13.12 -4.57 -6.57
CA ASN A 76 -14.13 -5.30 -7.32
C ASN A 76 -14.48 -6.56 -6.53
N ASP A 77 -15.29 -6.39 -5.54
CA ASP A 77 -15.67 -7.47 -4.66
C ASP A 77 -16.98 -8.08 -5.15
N THR A 78 -16.88 -9.29 -5.66
CA THR A 78 -18.09 -10.00 -6.13
C THR A 78 -18.32 -11.29 -5.31
#